data_bc7ef9cb28600c6d36dce299006e3cd0
#
_entry.id   bc7ef9cb28600c6d36dce299006e3cd0
#
_cell.length_a   1.000
_cell.length_b   1.000
_cell.length_c   1.000
_cell.angle_alpha   90.00
_cell.angle_beta   90.00
_cell.angle_gamma   90.00
#
_symmetry.space_group_name_H-M   'P 1'
#
loop_
_entity.id
_entity.type
_entity.pdbx_description
1 polymer ?
#
loop_
_entity_poly.entity_id
_entity_poly.type
_entity_poly.pdbx_seq_one_letter_code
_entity_poly.pdbx_strand_id
1 'polypeptide(L)'
;ITNFDTNYKLDPPLRTKDDIDALIKGLEDGTIDVISSYHQPQNIENKSVEFNNAENGMISLQTFFSNILILSSKISLESLITKFTSNPRKILNIEDRSIKVGSNASMTIFDSNGSWDYSLDNNISKSFNSPWLNWSLKGKVFGVINSKKSKFNY
;
A
#
# COMPACT_ATOMS: atom_id res chain seq x y z
N ILE A 1 -4.25 -1.43 -19.47
CA ILE A 1 -4.51 0.02 -19.44
C ILE A 1 -5.30 0.33 -20.71
N THR A 2 -6.56 0.73 -20.56
CA THR A 2 -7.47 0.95 -21.69
C THR A 2 -7.51 2.39 -22.19
N ASN A 3 -6.97 3.34 -21.41
CA ASN A 3 -7.12 4.77 -21.65
C ASN A 3 -5.82 5.59 -21.57
N PHE A 4 -4.67 4.94 -21.47
CA PHE A 4 -3.37 5.61 -21.33
C PHE A 4 -3.29 6.65 -20.19
N ASP A 5 -4.05 6.44 -19.10
CA ASP A 5 -3.96 7.30 -17.92
C ASP A 5 -2.54 7.23 -17.34
N THR A 6 -1.91 8.39 -17.27
CA THR A 6 -0.51 8.53 -16.81
C THR A 6 -0.31 8.08 -15.36
N ASN A 7 -1.36 8.04 -14.54
CA ASN A 7 -1.30 7.52 -13.17
C ASN A 7 -0.98 6.01 -13.11
N TYR A 8 -1.19 5.28 -14.22
CA TYR A 8 -0.77 3.87 -14.35
C TYR A 8 0.62 3.69 -14.96
N LYS A 9 1.33 4.78 -15.29
CA LYS A 9 2.72 4.68 -15.76
C LYS A 9 3.66 4.50 -14.57
N LEU A 10 4.13 3.27 -14.42
CA LEU A 10 4.94 2.82 -13.28
C LEU A 10 6.27 2.24 -13.74
N ASP A 11 7.24 2.22 -12.84
CA ASP A 11 8.49 1.49 -12.99
C ASP A 11 8.78 0.76 -11.66
N PRO A 12 8.75 -0.58 -11.62
CA PRO A 12 8.45 -1.53 -12.71
C PRO A 12 7.03 -1.34 -13.29
N PRO A 13 6.85 -1.61 -14.60
CA PRO A 13 5.55 -1.42 -15.25
C PRO A 13 4.52 -2.46 -14.81
N LEU A 14 3.24 -2.15 -15.02
CA LEU A 14 2.16 -3.13 -14.85
C LEU A 14 2.41 -4.35 -15.73
N ARG A 15 2.16 -5.54 -15.18
CA ARG A 15 2.53 -6.81 -15.77
C ARG A 15 1.31 -7.56 -16.31
N THR A 16 1.59 -8.66 -17.03
CA THR A 16 0.57 -9.56 -17.56
C THR A 16 -0.11 -10.36 -16.45
N LYS A 17 -1.22 -11.01 -16.78
CA LYS A 17 -1.91 -11.88 -15.82
C LYS A 17 -1.02 -13.02 -15.33
N ASP A 18 -0.23 -13.63 -16.21
CA ASP A 18 0.66 -14.74 -15.85
C ASP A 18 1.76 -14.27 -14.87
N ASP A 19 2.30 -13.07 -15.09
CA ASP A 19 3.25 -12.46 -14.15
C ASP A 19 2.59 -12.22 -12.78
N ILE A 20 1.35 -11.72 -12.76
CA ILE A 20 0.60 -11.49 -11.52
C ILE A 20 0.38 -12.81 -10.78
N ASP A 21 -0.03 -13.87 -11.47
CA ASP A 21 -0.26 -15.18 -10.87
C ASP A 21 1.07 -15.78 -10.34
N ALA A 22 2.19 -15.57 -11.03
CA ALA A 22 3.51 -15.96 -10.55
C ALA A 22 3.95 -15.16 -9.30
N LEU A 23 3.69 -13.86 -9.26
CA LEU A 23 3.97 -13.03 -8.08
C LEU A 23 3.13 -13.46 -6.87
N ILE A 24 1.85 -13.76 -7.07
CA ILE A 24 0.97 -14.26 -6.00
C ILE A 24 1.49 -15.59 -5.47
N LYS A 25 1.87 -16.52 -6.35
CA LYS A 25 2.47 -17.80 -5.96
C LYS A 25 3.75 -17.58 -5.16
N GLY A 26 4.63 -16.68 -5.59
CA GLY A 26 5.86 -16.35 -4.86
C GLY A 26 5.61 -15.74 -3.47
N LEU A 27 4.49 -15.03 -3.30
CA LEU A 27 4.06 -14.56 -1.97
C LEU A 27 3.53 -15.70 -1.10
N GLU A 28 2.78 -16.65 -1.68
CA GLU A 28 2.20 -17.81 -0.99
C GLU A 28 3.29 -18.79 -0.52
N ASP A 29 4.22 -19.14 -1.39
CA ASP A 29 5.27 -20.13 -1.10
C ASP A 29 6.48 -19.56 -0.34
N GLY A 30 6.52 -18.24 -0.13
CA GLY A 30 7.58 -17.57 0.61
C GLY A 30 8.83 -17.21 -0.22
N THR A 31 8.81 -17.41 -1.53
CA THR A 31 9.89 -16.92 -2.43
C THR A 31 10.00 -15.39 -2.40
N ILE A 32 8.85 -14.70 -2.22
CA ILE A 32 8.81 -13.26 -2.04
C ILE A 32 8.57 -12.96 -0.55
N ASP A 33 9.54 -12.33 0.09
CA ASP A 33 9.51 -12.04 1.52
C ASP A 33 8.78 -10.76 1.88
N VAL A 34 8.82 -9.74 1.02
CA VAL A 34 8.39 -8.38 1.37
C VAL A 34 7.52 -7.77 0.29
N ILE A 35 6.51 -7.02 0.72
CA ILE A 35 5.71 -6.13 -0.11
C ILE A 35 5.97 -4.70 0.33
N SER A 36 6.25 -3.82 -0.61
CA SER A 36 6.46 -2.38 -0.39
C SER A 36 5.39 -1.55 -1.11
N SER A 37 5.06 -0.40 -0.56
CA SER A 37 4.13 0.53 -1.19
C SER A 37 4.69 1.16 -2.46
N TYR A 38 6.01 1.26 -2.57
CA TYR A 38 6.72 1.94 -3.66
C TYR A 38 6.12 3.32 -3.99
N HIS A 39 5.93 4.12 -2.95
CA HIS A 39 5.30 5.43 -3.01
C HIS A 39 6.18 6.44 -3.77
N GLN A 40 5.72 6.88 -4.93
CA GLN A 40 6.44 7.80 -5.83
C GLN A 40 5.55 9.00 -6.19
N PRO A 41 5.56 10.05 -5.37
CA PRO A 41 4.84 11.28 -5.68
C PRO A 41 5.49 12.01 -6.87
N GLN A 42 4.65 12.49 -7.78
CA GLN A 42 5.05 13.29 -8.94
C GLN A 42 4.29 14.60 -8.94
N ASN A 43 4.90 15.63 -9.51
CA ASN A 43 4.22 16.91 -9.75
C ASN A 43 3.16 16.75 -10.83
N ILE A 44 2.15 17.61 -10.81
CA ILE A 44 1.06 17.55 -11.76
C ILE A 44 1.56 17.76 -13.20
N GLU A 45 2.53 18.61 -13.41
CA GLU A 45 3.13 18.91 -14.71
C GLU A 45 3.78 17.65 -15.33
N ASN A 46 4.35 16.78 -14.51
CA ASN A 46 4.98 15.54 -14.93
C ASN A 46 3.97 14.45 -15.29
N LYS A 47 2.72 14.62 -14.89
CA LYS A 47 1.62 13.64 -15.13
C LYS A 47 0.58 14.17 -16.11
N SER A 48 0.43 15.49 -16.28
CA SER A 48 -0.53 16.11 -17.19
C SER A 48 0.04 16.28 -18.61
N VAL A 49 0.70 15.26 -19.11
CA VAL A 49 1.31 15.17 -20.43
C VAL A 49 0.91 13.86 -21.11
N GLU A 50 1.28 13.67 -22.38
CA GLU A 50 1.08 12.40 -23.06
C GLU A 50 1.74 11.24 -22.31
N PHE A 51 1.13 10.05 -22.36
CA PHE A 51 1.59 8.88 -21.60
C PHE A 51 3.09 8.58 -21.80
N ASN A 52 3.60 8.70 -23.01
CA ASN A 52 5.01 8.43 -23.30
C ASN A 52 5.97 9.42 -22.62
N ASN A 53 5.52 10.66 -22.43
CA ASN A 53 6.30 11.75 -21.86
C ASN A 53 6.13 11.88 -20.34
N ALA A 54 5.12 11.23 -19.77
CA ALA A 54 4.86 11.30 -18.34
C ALA A 54 5.95 10.61 -17.51
N GLU A 55 6.24 11.15 -16.35
CA GLU A 55 7.12 10.50 -15.38
C GLU A 55 6.48 9.25 -14.77
N ASN A 56 7.32 8.25 -14.46
CA ASN A 56 6.89 7.05 -13.76
C ASN A 56 6.54 7.35 -12.30
N GLY A 57 5.59 6.58 -11.75
CA GLY A 57 5.27 6.62 -10.33
C GLY A 57 3.82 6.94 -10.01
N MET A 58 3.42 6.50 -8.82
CA MET A 58 2.14 6.85 -8.21
C MET A 58 2.28 7.04 -6.71
N ILE A 59 1.39 7.84 -6.12
CA ILE A 59 1.23 7.85 -4.67
C ILE A 59 0.43 6.62 -4.25
N SER A 60 0.96 5.87 -3.29
CA SER A 60 0.40 4.57 -2.91
C SER A 60 0.43 4.31 -1.40
N LEU A 61 1.13 5.16 -0.62
CA LEU A 61 1.31 4.90 0.82
C LEU A 61 -0.02 4.91 1.58
N GLN A 62 -0.90 5.87 1.29
CA GLN A 62 -2.19 5.99 1.96
C GLN A 62 -3.17 4.88 1.58
N THR A 63 -3.10 4.38 0.34
CA THR A 63 -3.95 3.30 -0.18
C THR A 63 -3.32 1.92 -0.03
N PHE A 64 -2.12 1.84 0.55
CA PHE A 64 -1.33 0.60 0.61
C PHE A 64 -2.09 -0.57 1.24
N PHE A 65 -2.70 -0.36 2.41
CA PHE A 65 -3.44 -1.41 3.09
C PHE A 65 -4.65 -1.89 2.27
N SER A 66 -5.39 -0.98 1.66
CA SER A 66 -6.50 -1.32 0.76
C SER A 66 -6.06 -2.15 -0.44
N ASN A 67 -4.91 -1.81 -1.03
CA ASN A 67 -4.33 -2.57 -2.14
C ASN A 67 -3.89 -3.98 -1.71
N ILE A 68 -3.32 -4.12 -0.51
CA ILE A 68 -2.97 -5.43 0.06
C ILE A 68 -4.21 -6.29 0.27
N LEU A 69 -5.31 -5.73 0.73
CA LEU A 69 -6.56 -6.48 0.95
C LEU A 69 -7.15 -7.10 -0.32
N ILE A 70 -6.83 -6.59 -1.51
CA ILE A 70 -7.23 -7.23 -2.77
C ILE A 70 -6.67 -8.66 -2.86
N LEU A 71 -5.47 -8.89 -2.29
CA LEU A 71 -4.81 -10.19 -2.28
C LEU A 71 -5.39 -11.14 -1.22
N SER A 72 -6.20 -10.65 -0.27
CA SER A 72 -6.75 -11.48 0.82
C SER A 72 -7.74 -12.55 0.34
N SER A 73 -8.20 -12.48 -0.90
CA SER A 73 -8.99 -13.53 -1.54
C SER A 73 -8.16 -14.78 -1.89
N LYS A 74 -6.83 -14.68 -1.91
CA LYS A 74 -5.89 -15.74 -2.28
C LYS A 74 -4.94 -16.09 -1.13
N ILE A 75 -4.48 -15.10 -0.39
CA ILE A 75 -3.47 -15.25 0.67
C ILE A 75 -4.09 -14.78 1.99
N SER A 76 -3.87 -15.52 3.09
CA SER A 76 -4.41 -15.13 4.40
C SER A 76 -3.92 -13.73 4.81
N LEU A 77 -4.79 -12.97 5.47
CA LEU A 77 -4.45 -11.61 5.91
C LEU A 77 -3.25 -11.59 6.85
N GLU A 78 -3.14 -12.58 7.74
CA GLU A 78 -1.98 -12.71 8.63
C GLU A 78 -0.68 -12.87 7.84
N SER A 79 -0.67 -13.74 6.82
CA SER A 79 0.49 -13.92 5.96
C SER A 79 0.85 -12.63 5.21
N LEU A 80 -0.13 -11.93 4.67
CA LEU A 80 0.08 -10.64 4.01
C LEU A 80 0.67 -9.60 4.96
N ILE A 81 0.15 -9.50 6.19
CA ILE A 81 0.65 -8.56 7.20
C ILE A 81 2.13 -8.82 7.51
N THR A 82 2.56 -10.07 7.61
CA THR A 82 3.98 -10.36 7.86
C THR A 82 4.90 -9.83 6.76
N LYS A 83 4.42 -9.78 5.50
CA LYS A 83 5.22 -9.32 4.35
C LYS A 83 5.57 -7.83 4.40
N PHE A 84 4.88 -7.02 5.16
CA PHE A 84 5.20 -5.59 5.33
C PHE A 84 5.44 -5.16 6.79
N THR A 85 5.47 -6.13 7.71
CA THR A 85 5.77 -5.88 9.13
C THR A 85 6.98 -6.67 9.62
N SER A 86 6.82 -7.93 10.01
CA SER A 86 7.86 -8.74 10.63
C SER A 86 8.97 -9.16 9.65
N ASN A 87 8.64 -9.50 8.40
CA ASN A 87 9.64 -9.93 7.44
C ASN A 87 10.67 -8.84 7.10
N PRO A 88 10.25 -7.59 6.73
CA PRO A 88 11.23 -6.53 6.51
C PRO A 88 12.05 -6.21 7.75
N ARG A 89 11.49 -6.32 8.96
CA ARG A 89 12.24 -6.15 10.21
C ARG A 89 13.34 -7.20 10.37
N LYS A 90 13.03 -8.47 10.06
CA LYS A 90 14.01 -9.56 10.09
C LYS A 90 15.15 -9.32 9.11
N ILE A 91 14.84 -8.93 7.87
CA ILE A 91 15.83 -8.66 6.82
C ILE A 91 16.75 -7.50 7.19
N LEU A 92 16.16 -6.44 7.76
CA LEU A 92 16.89 -5.24 8.17
C LEU A 92 17.53 -5.36 9.56
N ASN A 93 17.40 -6.52 10.22
CA ASN A 93 17.86 -6.76 11.60
C ASN A 93 17.31 -5.72 12.60
N ILE A 94 16.04 -5.34 12.45
CA ILE A 94 15.31 -4.44 13.34
C ILE A 94 14.49 -5.28 14.31
N GLU A 95 14.52 -4.94 15.60
CA GLU A 95 13.74 -5.61 16.63
C GLU A 95 12.24 -5.68 16.24
N ASP A 96 11.65 -6.86 16.33
CA ASP A 96 10.22 -7.03 16.10
C ASP A 96 9.42 -6.43 17.27
N ARG A 97 8.22 -5.93 16.95
CA ARG A 97 7.32 -5.33 17.93
C ARG A 97 6.16 -6.27 18.20
N SER A 98 5.94 -6.57 19.45
CA SER A 98 4.84 -7.42 19.90
C SER A 98 3.98 -6.71 20.93
N ILE A 99 2.70 -7.07 20.99
CA ILE A 99 1.76 -6.55 22.00
C ILE A 99 2.00 -7.31 23.31
N LYS A 100 2.83 -6.73 24.18
CA LYS A 100 3.16 -7.28 25.51
C LYS A 100 3.15 -6.17 26.55
N VAL A 101 2.80 -6.50 27.79
CA VAL A 101 2.87 -5.58 28.92
C VAL A 101 4.32 -5.09 29.08
N GLY A 102 4.51 -3.79 29.18
CA GLY A 102 5.82 -3.15 29.30
C GLY A 102 6.54 -2.86 27.98
N SER A 103 6.03 -3.36 26.84
CA SER A 103 6.60 -3.05 25.53
C SER A 103 6.12 -1.69 25.00
N ASN A 104 6.99 -1.03 24.23
CA ASN A 104 6.58 0.15 23.48
C ASN A 104 5.52 -0.22 22.42
N ALA A 105 4.39 0.47 22.44
CA ALA A 105 3.33 0.24 21.48
C ALA A 105 3.78 0.62 20.05
N SER A 106 3.54 -0.26 19.10
CA SER A 106 3.67 0.01 17.66
C SER A 106 2.58 -0.79 16.97
N MET A 107 1.42 -0.18 16.76
CA MET A 107 0.26 -0.88 16.27
C MET A 107 -0.62 0.01 15.38
N THR A 108 -1.33 -0.63 14.49
CA THR A 108 -2.36 -0.01 13.64
C THR A 108 -3.69 -0.68 13.93
N ILE A 109 -4.73 0.12 14.13
CA ILE A 109 -6.11 -0.34 14.37
C ILE A 109 -6.88 -0.16 13.06
N PHE A 110 -7.45 -1.24 12.54
CA PHE A 110 -8.16 -1.22 11.27
C PHE A 110 -9.36 -2.15 11.26
N ASP A 111 -10.25 -1.93 10.29
CA ASP A 111 -11.31 -2.86 9.90
C ASP A 111 -11.08 -3.31 8.45
N SER A 112 -10.83 -4.59 8.25
CA SER A 112 -10.58 -5.16 6.92
C SER A 112 -11.84 -5.18 6.03
N ASN A 113 -13.03 -5.14 6.64
CA ASN A 113 -14.32 -5.13 5.94
C ASN A 113 -14.87 -3.72 5.74
N GLY A 114 -14.41 -2.76 6.53
CA GLY A 114 -14.82 -1.37 6.44
C GLY A 114 -14.43 -0.74 5.09
N SER A 115 -15.23 0.19 4.61
CA SER A 115 -14.95 0.95 3.40
C SER A 115 -14.67 2.41 3.74
N TRP A 116 -13.92 3.07 2.86
CA TRP A 116 -13.65 4.50 2.93
C TRP A 116 -13.47 5.07 1.52
N ASP A 117 -13.86 6.31 1.31
CA ASP A 117 -13.75 6.96 0.00
C ASP A 117 -12.45 7.74 -0.05
N TYR A 118 -11.62 7.47 -1.06
CA TYR A 118 -10.38 8.19 -1.28
C TYR A 118 -10.60 9.34 -2.25
N SER A 119 -10.49 10.56 -1.76
CA SER A 119 -10.76 11.79 -2.50
C SER A 119 -9.63 12.80 -2.32
N LEU A 120 -9.69 13.91 -3.04
CA LEU A 120 -8.75 15.03 -2.88
C LEU A 120 -8.81 15.62 -1.46
N ASP A 121 -9.99 15.66 -0.84
CA ASP A 121 -10.20 16.26 0.48
C ASP A 121 -9.50 15.50 1.60
N ASN A 122 -9.36 14.17 1.46
CA ASN A 122 -8.72 13.32 2.45
C ASN A 122 -7.33 12.80 2.01
N ASN A 123 -6.84 13.24 0.86
CA ASN A 123 -5.49 12.92 0.42
C ASN A 123 -4.45 13.63 1.29
N ILE A 124 -3.55 12.87 1.91
CA ILE A 124 -2.50 13.39 2.80
C ILE A 124 -1.24 13.78 2.02
N SER A 125 -1.03 13.19 0.84
CA SER A 125 0.10 13.52 -0.03
C SER A 125 -0.04 14.93 -0.58
N LYS A 126 1.09 15.60 -0.84
CA LYS A 126 1.12 16.86 -1.60
C LYS A 126 0.93 16.63 -3.10
N SER A 127 1.07 15.40 -3.57
CA SER A 127 0.85 15.00 -4.96
C SER A 127 -0.49 14.29 -5.11
N PHE A 128 -0.99 14.22 -6.34
CA PHE A 128 -2.31 13.68 -6.68
C PHE A 128 -2.27 12.53 -7.69
N ASN A 129 -1.08 12.07 -8.06
CA ASN A 129 -0.85 11.04 -9.07
C ASN A 129 -1.24 9.65 -8.55
N SER A 130 -2.54 9.41 -8.41
CA SER A 130 -3.10 8.14 -7.97
C SER A 130 -4.25 7.69 -8.88
N PRO A 131 -4.25 6.45 -9.37
CA PRO A 131 -5.39 5.91 -10.10
C PRO A 131 -6.61 5.63 -9.21
N TRP A 132 -6.44 5.68 -7.89
CA TRP A 132 -7.47 5.37 -6.90
C TRP A 132 -8.28 6.59 -6.44
N LEU A 133 -7.96 7.79 -6.90
CA LEU A 133 -8.73 8.99 -6.55
C LEU A 133 -10.20 8.83 -6.95
N ASN A 134 -11.09 9.21 -6.04
CA ASN A 134 -12.55 9.07 -6.13
C ASN A 134 -13.07 7.63 -6.15
N TRP A 135 -12.28 6.70 -5.61
CA TRP A 135 -12.70 5.31 -5.43
C TRP A 135 -13.08 5.04 -3.98
N SER A 136 -14.09 4.17 -3.81
CA SER A 136 -14.39 3.56 -2.52
C SER A 136 -13.51 2.33 -2.33
N LEU A 137 -12.68 2.36 -1.31
CA LEU A 137 -11.66 1.36 -1.02
C LEU A 137 -12.04 0.56 0.22
N LYS A 138 -11.71 -0.72 0.26
CA LYS A 138 -11.83 -1.57 1.46
C LYS A 138 -10.62 -1.39 2.37
N GLY A 139 -10.81 -1.65 3.67
CA GLY A 139 -9.74 -1.58 4.65
C GLY A 139 -9.61 -0.21 5.28
N LYS A 140 -10.52 0.10 6.21
CA LYS A 140 -10.51 1.37 6.94
C LYS A 140 -9.53 1.33 8.09
N VAL A 141 -8.54 2.23 8.09
CA VAL A 141 -7.62 2.42 9.20
C VAL A 141 -8.21 3.45 10.16
N PHE A 142 -8.45 3.06 11.40
CA PHE A 142 -8.97 3.95 12.45
C PHE A 142 -7.90 4.72 13.18
N GLY A 143 -6.71 4.16 13.31
CA GLY A 143 -5.64 4.85 14.00
C GLY A 143 -4.33 4.09 14.06
N VAL A 144 -3.31 4.84 14.42
CA VAL A 144 -1.95 4.34 14.59
C VAL A 144 -1.42 4.79 15.96
N ILE A 145 -0.77 3.87 16.67
CA ILE A 145 -0.07 4.14 17.90
C ILE A 145 1.41 3.79 17.70
N ASN A 146 2.30 4.73 17.95
CA ASN A 146 3.73 4.52 17.86
C ASN A 146 4.42 5.13 19.09
N SER A 147 4.80 4.27 20.02
CA SER A 147 5.35 4.64 21.31
C SER A 147 4.41 5.59 22.08
N LYS A 148 4.80 6.84 22.28
CA LYS A 148 4.02 7.86 23.00
C LYS A 148 3.12 8.71 22.08
N LYS A 149 3.12 8.44 20.78
CA LYS A 149 2.31 9.20 19.78
C LYS A 149 1.18 8.32 19.27
N SER A 150 0.02 8.93 19.14
CA SER A 150 -1.13 8.29 18.49
C SER A 150 -1.84 9.28 17.57
N LYS A 151 -2.42 8.76 16.49
CA LYS A 151 -3.31 9.51 15.59
C LYS A 151 -4.48 8.61 15.25
N PHE A 152 -5.69 9.13 15.41
CA PHE A 152 -6.93 8.46 15.05
C PHE A 152 -7.63 9.23 13.94
N ASN A 153 -8.25 8.47 13.02
CA ASN A 153 -9.10 9.00 11.95
C ASN A 153 -10.55 8.66 12.33
N TYR A 154 -11.34 9.67 12.59
CA TYR A 154 -12.76 9.55 12.94
C TYR A 154 -13.64 9.72 11.71
#